data_edc0ea8556f92b14d28deb195dbe9231
#
_entry.id   edc0ea8556f92b14d28deb195dbe9231
#
_cell.length_a   1.000
_cell.length_b   1.000
_cell.length_c   1.000
_cell.angle_alpha   90.00
_cell.angle_beta   90.00
_cell.angle_gamma   90.00
#
_symmetry.space_group_name_H-M   'P 1'
#
loop_
_entity.id
_entity.type
_entity.pdbx_description
1 polymer ?
#
loop_
_entity_poly.entity_id
_entity_poly.type
_entity_poly.pdbx_seq_one_letter_code
_entity_poly.pdbx_strand_id
1 'polypeptide(L)'
;MSHEQQALNASSPVARRVEFTVPGKPVAKGRARFSRHAGHVRTYTPETTERYENLVKVAACAAMRGARPFGGPVRLVVHIGVPIPTSWSQRRQASAAAGLIGATKKPDWSNVVKAIEDGLNGVAYVDDAQIVDGWVSKRYARTPGVRVEVIELNLEKA
;
A
#
# COMPACT_ATOMS: atom_id res chain seq x y z
N MET A 1 -24.49 -32.95 24.30
CA MET A 1 -23.66 -32.06 23.51
C MET A 1 -22.86 -32.89 22.52
N SER A 2 -23.20 -32.78 21.26
CA SER A 2 -22.60 -33.58 20.20
C SER A 2 -21.17 -33.09 19.88
N HIS A 3 -20.31 -34.02 19.52
CA HIS A 3 -18.93 -33.78 19.13
C HIS A 3 -18.74 -32.73 18.03
N GLU A 4 -19.79 -32.37 17.29
CA GLU A 4 -19.81 -31.30 16.27
C GLU A 4 -19.70 -29.89 16.85
N GLN A 5 -20.18 -29.65 18.06
CA GLN A 5 -20.12 -28.32 18.70
C GLN A 5 -18.74 -27.97 19.29
N GLN A 6 -17.90 -29.00 19.53
CA GLN A 6 -16.51 -28.76 19.97
C GLN A 6 -15.55 -28.41 18.84
N ALA A 7 -15.88 -28.74 17.60
CA ALA A 7 -15.05 -28.38 16.43
C ALA A 7 -15.20 -26.91 15.99
N LEU A 8 -16.28 -26.24 16.41
CA LEU A 8 -16.53 -24.84 16.09
C LEU A 8 -15.77 -23.82 16.97
N ASN A 9 -15.15 -24.30 18.06
CA ASN A 9 -14.36 -23.49 18.97
C ASN A 9 -12.84 -23.66 18.83
N ALA A 10 -12.38 -24.34 17.80
CA ALA A 10 -10.99 -24.24 17.39
C ALA A 10 -10.78 -22.83 16.84
N SER A 11 -10.21 -21.93 17.65
CA SER A 11 -9.78 -20.61 17.23
C SER A 11 -8.95 -20.78 15.96
N SER A 12 -9.50 -20.36 14.82
CA SER A 12 -8.73 -20.25 13.58
C SER A 12 -7.47 -19.49 13.92
N PRO A 13 -6.28 -19.95 13.53
CA PRO A 13 -5.06 -19.23 13.83
C PRO A 13 -5.22 -17.81 13.30
N VAL A 14 -5.04 -16.84 14.19
CA VAL A 14 -5.14 -15.41 13.83
C VAL A 14 -4.17 -15.19 12.68
N ALA A 15 -4.69 -14.82 11.52
CA ALA A 15 -3.87 -14.55 10.35
C ALA A 15 -2.82 -13.48 10.69
N ARG A 16 -1.57 -13.71 10.33
CA ARG A 16 -0.49 -12.71 10.51
C ARG A 16 -0.85 -11.47 9.74
N ARG A 17 -0.68 -10.33 10.37
CA ARG A 17 -1.10 -9.04 9.83
C ARG A 17 -0.10 -7.96 10.23
N VAL A 18 0.17 -7.05 9.32
CA VAL A 18 0.92 -5.84 9.58
C VAL A 18 0.15 -4.65 9.03
N GLU A 19 0.14 -3.56 9.78
CA GLU A 19 -0.49 -2.30 9.40
C GLU A 19 0.45 -1.14 9.71
N PHE A 20 0.54 -0.18 8.79
CA PHE A 20 1.33 1.03 8.95
C PHE A 20 0.78 2.17 8.10
N THR A 21 1.26 3.37 8.36
CA THR A 21 0.93 4.56 7.57
C THR A 21 2.21 5.17 7.00
N VAL A 22 2.18 5.47 5.71
CA VAL A 22 3.21 6.28 5.04
C VAL A 22 2.73 7.72 5.05
N PRO A 23 3.35 8.62 5.81
CA PRO A 23 2.91 10.00 5.92
C PRO A 23 3.25 10.81 4.66
N GLY A 24 2.53 11.90 4.49
CA GLY A 24 2.79 12.87 3.43
C GLY A 24 2.00 12.61 2.14
N LYS A 25 2.24 13.45 1.16
CA LYS A 25 1.56 13.36 -0.13
C LYS A 25 1.88 12.04 -0.82
N PRO A 26 0.87 11.26 -1.23
CA PRO A 26 1.10 10.03 -2.01
C PRO A 26 1.83 10.31 -3.32
N VAL A 27 2.78 9.45 -3.66
CA VAL A 27 3.58 9.54 -4.88
C VAL A 27 3.31 8.34 -5.77
N ALA A 28 2.90 8.60 -7.00
CA ALA A 28 2.74 7.56 -8.00
C ALA A 28 4.10 7.08 -8.51
N LYS A 29 4.22 5.79 -8.81
CA LYS A 29 5.41 5.26 -9.48
C LYS A 29 5.61 5.97 -10.82
N GLY A 30 6.75 6.62 -10.97
CA GLY A 30 7.16 7.24 -12.23
C GLY A 30 7.52 6.16 -13.26
N ARG A 31 7.30 6.48 -14.54
CA ARG A 31 7.78 5.63 -15.63
C ARG A 31 9.30 5.62 -15.61
N ALA A 32 9.89 4.44 -15.84
CA ALA A 32 11.32 4.31 -16.04
C ALA A 32 11.78 5.26 -17.15
N ARG A 33 12.85 5.98 -16.90
CA ARG A 33 13.46 6.89 -17.88
C ARG A 33 14.68 6.21 -18.49
N PHE A 34 14.87 6.47 -19.76
CA PHE A 34 16.02 5.98 -20.51
C PHE A 34 16.99 7.14 -20.71
N SER A 35 18.25 6.94 -20.36
CA SER A 35 19.32 7.83 -20.76
C SER A 35 20.25 7.11 -21.72
N ARG A 36 20.64 7.79 -22.80
CA ARG A 36 21.67 7.31 -23.72
C ARG A 36 22.96 8.06 -23.42
N HIS A 37 23.98 7.36 -23.01
CA HIS A 37 25.32 7.90 -22.89
C HIS A 37 26.33 6.93 -23.49
N ALA A 38 27.18 7.42 -24.40
CA ALA A 38 28.23 6.63 -25.07
C ALA A 38 27.73 5.29 -25.68
N GLY A 39 26.54 5.29 -26.32
CA GLY A 39 25.99 4.09 -26.98
C GLY A 39 25.29 3.10 -26.06
N HIS A 40 25.31 3.30 -24.75
CA HIS A 40 24.62 2.44 -23.79
C HIS A 40 23.31 3.08 -23.35
N VAL A 41 22.24 2.26 -23.31
CA VAL A 41 20.92 2.64 -22.74
C VAL A 41 20.89 2.22 -21.29
N ARG A 42 20.74 3.20 -20.39
CA ARG A 42 20.48 2.94 -18.96
C ARG A 42 19.04 3.28 -18.63
N THR A 43 18.38 2.36 -17.96
CA THR A 43 17.06 2.58 -17.38
C THR A 43 17.23 2.98 -15.92
N TYR A 44 16.56 4.04 -15.49
CA TYR A 44 16.58 4.44 -14.08
C TYR A 44 15.19 4.84 -13.59
N THR A 45 14.93 4.58 -12.33
CA THR A 45 13.72 5.02 -11.64
C THR A 45 13.85 6.50 -11.26
N PRO A 46 12.82 7.34 -11.47
CA PRO A 46 12.85 8.73 -11.00
C PRO A 46 13.14 8.82 -9.50
N GLU A 47 13.98 9.77 -9.11
CA GLU A 47 14.41 9.96 -7.72
C GLU A 47 13.24 10.13 -6.74
N THR A 48 12.18 10.82 -7.13
CA THR A 48 10.96 10.99 -6.31
C THR A 48 10.25 9.67 -6.04
N THR A 49 10.22 8.77 -7.02
CA THR A 49 9.66 7.43 -6.85
C THR A 49 10.53 6.60 -5.90
N GLU A 50 11.83 6.63 -6.09
CA GLU A 50 12.79 5.88 -5.26
C GLU A 50 12.75 6.33 -3.80
N ARG A 51 12.70 7.63 -3.56
CA ARG A 51 12.53 8.20 -2.21
C ARG A 51 11.22 7.75 -1.56
N TYR A 52 10.14 7.72 -2.31
CA TYR A 52 8.85 7.29 -1.79
C TYR A 52 8.82 5.80 -1.49
N GLU A 53 9.37 4.96 -2.35
CA GLU A 53 9.53 3.52 -2.11
C GLU A 53 10.38 3.25 -0.86
N ASN A 54 11.45 4.02 -0.65
CA ASN A 54 12.26 3.95 0.57
C ASN A 54 11.48 4.36 1.82
N LEU A 55 10.64 5.38 1.75
CA LEU A 55 9.78 5.79 2.85
C LEU A 55 8.77 4.68 3.21
N VAL A 56 8.17 4.04 2.20
CA VAL A 56 7.30 2.86 2.38
C VAL A 56 8.06 1.73 3.07
N LYS A 57 9.26 1.42 2.59
CA LYS A 57 10.12 0.38 3.15
C LYS A 57 10.44 0.63 4.62
N VAL A 58 10.83 1.85 4.98
CA VAL A 58 11.12 2.23 6.37
C VAL A 58 9.90 2.06 7.27
N ALA A 59 8.73 2.53 6.82
CA ALA A 59 7.50 2.39 7.59
C ALA A 59 7.09 0.91 7.76
N ALA A 60 7.22 0.11 6.72
CA ALA A 60 6.94 -1.32 6.76
C ALA A 60 7.92 -2.08 7.66
N CYS A 61 9.22 -1.80 7.57
CA CYS A 61 10.24 -2.40 8.43
C CYS A 61 9.95 -2.13 9.92
N ALA A 62 9.59 -0.90 10.25
CA ALA A 62 9.24 -0.52 11.62
C ALA A 62 8.01 -1.29 12.11
N ALA A 63 6.99 -1.45 11.28
CA ALA A 63 5.77 -2.19 11.61
C ALA A 63 6.00 -3.71 11.73
N MET A 64 6.89 -4.27 10.92
CA MET A 64 7.24 -5.69 10.96
C MET A 64 8.01 -6.10 12.21
N ARG A 65 8.67 -5.17 12.90
CA ARG A 65 9.39 -5.40 14.18
C ARG A 65 10.36 -6.57 14.12
N GLY A 66 11.12 -6.70 13.04
CA GLY A 66 12.06 -7.80 12.84
C GLY A 66 11.44 -9.15 12.46
N ALA A 67 10.13 -9.21 12.25
CA ALA A 67 9.48 -10.41 11.76
C ALA A 67 9.91 -10.74 10.33
N ARG A 68 9.91 -12.02 9.99
CA ARG A 68 10.18 -12.47 8.63
C ARG A 68 9.06 -12.05 7.68
N PRO A 69 9.37 -11.76 6.41
CA PRO A 69 8.34 -11.54 5.38
C PRO A 69 7.35 -12.70 5.34
N PHE A 70 6.09 -12.38 5.04
CA PHE A 70 5.06 -13.40 4.86
C PHE A 70 5.44 -14.31 3.68
N GLY A 71 5.35 -15.59 3.88
CA GLY A 71 5.78 -16.57 2.87
C GLY A 71 4.63 -17.14 2.03
N GLY A 72 3.38 -16.91 2.42
CA GLY A 72 2.17 -17.40 1.75
C GLY A 72 1.43 -16.34 0.95
N PRO A 73 0.24 -16.68 0.42
CA PRO A 73 -0.64 -15.71 -0.22
C PRO A 73 -1.02 -14.58 0.74
N VAL A 74 -1.08 -13.35 0.23
CA VAL A 74 -1.43 -12.18 1.04
C VAL A 74 -2.58 -11.39 0.42
N ARG A 75 -3.31 -10.69 1.28
CA ARG A 75 -4.23 -9.62 0.93
C ARG A 75 -3.54 -8.29 1.19
N LEU A 76 -3.60 -7.39 0.22
CA LEU A 76 -3.10 -6.02 0.35
C LEU A 76 -4.27 -5.04 0.42
N VAL A 77 -4.34 -4.25 1.48
CA VAL A 77 -5.33 -3.17 1.64
C VAL A 77 -4.60 -1.84 1.65
N VAL A 78 -5.02 -0.92 0.78
CA VAL A 78 -4.38 0.40 0.64
C VAL A 78 -5.44 1.50 0.65
N HIS A 79 -5.32 2.42 1.60
CA HIS A 79 -6.14 3.62 1.68
C HIS A 79 -5.29 4.85 1.37
N ILE A 80 -5.51 5.44 0.19
CA ILE A 80 -4.76 6.60 -0.30
C ILE A 80 -5.49 7.87 0.08
N GLY A 81 -4.88 8.68 0.95
CA GLY A 81 -5.36 10.00 1.33
C GLY A 81 -4.60 11.08 0.57
N VAL A 82 -5.25 11.73 -0.40
CA VAL A 82 -4.65 12.83 -1.17
C VAL A 82 -4.98 14.18 -0.54
N PRO A 83 -4.10 15.19 -0.66
CA PRO A 83 -4.34 16.49 -0.06
C PRO A 83 -5.54 17.19 -0.68
N ILE A 84 -6.32 17.86 0.16
CA ILE A 84 -7.41 18.73 -0.27
C ILE A 84 -6.78 20.03 -0.81
N PRO A 85 -7.17 20.50 -2.01
CA PRO A 85 -6.64 21.75 -2.54
C PRO A 85 -6.93 22.93 -1.60
N THR A 86 -5.89 23.66 -1.22
CA THR A 86 -6.01 24.82 -0.31
C THR A 86 -6.75 25.99 -0.92
N SER A 87 -6.84 26.05 -2.26
CA SER A 87 -7.58 27.05 -3.02
C SER A 87 -9.10 26.89 -2.96
N TRP A 88 -9.58 25.75 -2.50
CA TRP A 88 -11.02 25.50 -2.36
C TRP A 88 -11.61 26.25 -1.16
N SER A 89 -12.90 26.67 -1.28
CA SER A 89 -13.63 27.23 -0.16
C SER A 89 -13.68 26.25 1.02
N GLN A 90 -13.81 26.76 2.22
CA GLN A 90 -13.89 25.92 3.43
C GLN A 90 -15.05 24.92 3.37
N ARG A 91 -16.20 25.33 2.81
CA ARG A 91 -17.34 24.44 2.59
C ARG A 91 -16.96 23.27 1.66
N ARG A 92 -16.27 23.56 0.56
CA ARG A 92 -15.83 22.53 -0.39
C ARG A 92 -14.76 21.62 0.22
N GLN A 93 -13.84 22.18 1.00
CA GLN A 93 -12.84 21.37 1.72
C GLN A 93 -13.51 20.44 2.73
N ALA A 94 -14.52 20.90 3.47
CA ALA A 94 -15.28 20.07 4.39
C ALA A 94 -16.02 18.94 3.68
N SER A 95 -16.63 19.21 2.52
CA SER A 95 -17.28 18.20 1.69
C SER A 95 -16.28 17.15 1.17
N ALA A 96 -15.09 17.57 0.76
CA ALA A 96 -14.02 16.67 0.35
C ALA A 96 -13.56 15.76 1.51
N ALA A 97 -13.34 16.35 2.68
CA ALA A 97 -12.95 15.61 3.89
C ALA A 97 -14.03 14.61 4.35
N ALA A 98 -15.31 14.93 4.11
CA ALA A 98 -16.44 14.05 4.40
C ALA A 98 -16.63 12.93 3.35
N GLY A 99 -15.82 12.90 2.30
CA GLY A 99 -15.91 11.88 1.24
C GLY A 99 -17.03 12.14 0.21
N LEU A 100 -17.60 13.34 0.19
CA LEU A 100 -18.68 13.71 -0.74
C LEU A 100 -18.15 14.16 -2.10
N ILE A 101 -16.84 14.37 -2.24
CA ILE A 101 -16.18 14.73 -3.49
C ILE A 101 -15.16 13.64 -3.82
N GLY A 102 -15.30 13.00 -4.98
CA GLY A 102 -14.37 11.99 -5.45
C GLY A 102 -13.00 12.57 -5.83
N ALA A 103 -11.93 11.93 -5.42
CA ALA A 103 -10.55 12.31 -5.73
C ALA A 103 -10.16 11.83 -7.14
N THR A 104 -10.70 12.46 -8.16
CA THR A 104 -10.55 12.02 -9.57
C THR A 104 -9.30 12.51 -10.26
N LYS A 105 -8.53 13.41 -9.63
CA LYS A 105 -7.29 13.92 -10.21
C LYS A 105 -6.08 13.08 -9.79
N LYS A 106 -4.95 13.33 -10.43
CA LYS A 106 -3.68 12.67 -10.09
C LYS A 106 -3.34 12.81 -8.59
N PRO A 107 -2.62 11.84 -8.01
CA PRO A 107 -1.98 10.69 -8.68
C PRO A 107 -2.98 9.57 -9.02
N ASP A 108 -2.64 8.76 -10.05
CA ASP A 108 -3.41 7.57 -10.39
C ASP A 108 -3.26 6.53 -9.27
N TRP A 109 -4.38 5.97 -8.81
CA TRP A 109 -4.36 5.03 -7.68
C TRP A 109 -3.51 3.78 -7.95
N SER A 110 -3.58 3.21 -9.16
CA SER A 110 -2.78 2.04 -9.54
C SER A 110 -1.28 2.29 -9.50
N ASN A 111 -0.84 3.48 -9.90
CA ASN A 111 0.57 3.85 -9.85
C ASN A 111 1.06 4.12 -8.42
N VAL A 112 0.18 4.61 -7.53
CA VAL A 112 0.51 4.71 -6.09
C VAL A 112 0.63 3.32 -5.47
N VAL A 113 -0.32 2.43 -5.76
CA VAL A 113 -0.28 1.04 -5.29
C VAL A 113 1.00 0.35 -5.75
N LYS A 114 1.42 0.55 -7.01
CA LYS A 114 2.67 -0.06 -7.50
C LYS A 114 3.91 0.43 -6.74
N ALA A 115 3.96 1.71 -6.37
CA ALA A 115 5.04 2.22 -5.53
C ALA A 115 5.02 1.59 -4.12
N ILE A 116 3.83 1.37 -3.56
CA ILE A 116 3.66 0.66 -2.28
C ILE A 116 4.14 -0.80 -2.41
N GLU A 117 3.68 -1.52 -3.41
CA GLU A 117 4.07 -2.91 -3.66
C GLU A 117 5.58 -3.07 -3.76
N ASP A 118 6.23 -2.21 -4.55
CA ASP A 118 7.67 -2.26 -4.74
C ASP A 118 8.45 -1.93 -3.44
N GLY A 119 7.94 -1.02 -2.62
CA GLY A 119 8.50 -0.72 -1.30
C GLY A 119 8.34 -1.88 -0.30
N LEU A 120 7.32 -2.70 -0.46
CA LEU A 120 7.04 -3.85 0.42
C LEU A 120 7.81 -5.11 0.05
N ASN A 121 8.34 -5.21 -1.17
CA ASN A 121 9.11 -6.36 -1.64
C ASN A 121 10.33 -6.64 -0.73
N GLY A 122 10.40 -7.86 -0.23
CA GLY A 122 11.44 -8.30 0.69
C GLY A 122 11.28 -7.82 2.14
N VAL A 123 10.20 -7.10 2.46
CA VAL A 123 9.91 -6.59 3.82
C VAL A 123 8.65 -7.26 4.38
N ALA A 124 7.49 -7.00 3.81
CA ALA A 124 6.23 -7.59 4.27
C ALA A 124 5.95 -8.94 3.60
N TYR A 125 6.37 -9.13 2.38
CA TYR A 125 6.34 -10.38 1.63
C TYR A 125 7.62 -10.51 0.81
N VAL A 126 7.87 -11.71 0.28
CA VAL A 126 9.07 -11.97 -0.55
C VAL A 126 8.93 -11.31 -1.92
N ASP A 127 7.77 -11.45 -2.54
CA ASP A 127 7.46 -10.92 -3.88
C ASP A 127 5.99 -10.51 -3.99
N ASP A 128 5.72 -9.46 -4.76
CA ASP A 128 4.36 -8.95 -5.03
C ASP A 128 3.45 -9.96 -5.75
N ALA A 129 4.02 -10.99 -6.38
CA ALA A 129 3.27 -12.13 -6.91
C ALA A 129 2.46 -12.90 -5.84
N GLN A 130 2.79 -12.73 -4.57
CA GLN A 130 2.03 -13.32 -3.45
C GLN A 130 0.69 -12.61 -3.18
N ILE A 131 0.47 -11.43 -3.74
CA ILE A 131 -0.78 -10.67 -3.59
C ILE A 131 -1.84 -11.32 -4.45
N VAL A 132 -2.81 -11.98 -3.80
CA VAL A 132 -3.92 -12.69 -4.47
C VAL A 132 -5.28 -12.05 -4.24
N ASP A 133 -5.36 -11.08 -3.34
CA ASP A 133 -6.57 -10.35 -2.99
C ASP A 133 -6.22 -8.93 -2.55
N GLY A 134 -7.12 -7.99 -2.71
CA GLY A 134 -6.83 -6.64 -2.30
C GLY A 134 -8.01 -5.68 -2.35
N TRP A 135 -7.81 -4.56 -1.67
CA TRP A 135 -8.73 -3.44 -1.65
C TRP A 135 -7.94 -2.14 -1.74
N VAL A 136 -8.37 -1.25 -2.60
CA VAL A 136 -7.75 0.08 -2.74
C VAL A 136 -8.83 1.15 -2.76
N SER A 137 -8.63 2.22 -2.00
CA SER A 137 -9.44 3.42 -2.05
C SER A 137 -8.56 4.65 -2.19
N LYS A 138 -9.04 5.65 -2.91
CA LYS A 138 -8.40 6.96 -3.04
C LYS A 138 -9.42 8.05 -2.67
N ARG A 139 -9.11 8.84 -1.64
CA ARG A 139 -9.99 9.88 -1.10
C ARG A 139 -9.20 11.13 -0.76
N TYR A 140 -9.87 12.25 -0.70
CA TYR A 140 -9.32 13.44 -0.09
C TYR A 140 -9.16 13.24 1.43
N ALA A 141 -8.08 13.75 1.98
CA ALA A 141 -7.81 13.70 3.41
C ALA A 141 -7.22 15.03 3.90
N ARG A 142 -7.63 15.47 5.09
CA ARG A 142 -7.04 16.66 5.74
C ARG A 142 -5.56 16.44 6.05
N THR A 143 -5.20 15.23 6.49
CA THR A 143 -3.82 14.79 6.63
C THR A 143 -3.50 13.78 5.55
N PRO A 144 -2.75 14.16 4.49
CA PRO A 144 -2.39 13.25 3.43
C PRO A 144 -1.52 12.11 3.95
N GLY A 145 -1.69 10.94 3.35
CA GLY A 145 -0.91 9.75 3.69
C GLY A 145 -1.49 8.52 3.04
N VAL A 146 -0.81 7.41 3.18
CA VAL A 146 -1.28 6.11 2.70
C VAL A 146 -1.25 5.12 3.87
N ARG A 147 -2.42 4.59 4.23
CA ARG A 147 -2.52 3.50 5.19
C ARG A 147 -2.47 2.18 4.44
N VAL A 148 -1.60 1.29 4.89
CA VAL A 148 -1.34 0.00 4.27
C VAL A 148 -1.56 -1.10 5.30
N GLU A 149 -2.23 -2.16 4.88
CA GLU A 149 -2.39 -3.37 5.65
C GLU A 149 -2.05 -4.57 4.76
N VAL A 150 -1.22 -5.46 5.26
CA VAL A 150 -0.88 -6.73 4.62
C VAL A 150 -1.31 -7.86 5.55
N ILE A 151 -2.12 -8.77 5.03
CA ILE A 151 -2.69 -9.89 5.77
C ILE A 151 -2.25 -11.17 5.09
N GLU A 152 -1.56 -12.05 5.84
CA GLU A 152 -1.25 -13.39 5.35
C GLU A 152 -2.52 -14.25 5.36
N LEU A 153 -2.86 -14.83 4.21
CA LEU A 153 -4.05 -15.65 4.06
C LEU A 153 -3.73 -17.11 4.37
N ASN A 154 -4.65 -17.77 5.04
CA ASN A 154 -4.54 -19.21 5.31
C ASN A 154 -5.01 -20.02 4.10
N LEU A 155 -4.27 -19.90 2.98
CA LEU A 155 -4.51 -20.60 1.73
C LEU A 155 -3.29 -21.44 1.38
N GLU A 156 -3.51 -22.57 0.73
CA GLU A 156 -2.41 -23.36 0.17
C GLU A 156 -1.70 -22.58 -0.96
N LYS A 157 -0.40 -22.76 -1.05
CA LYS A 157 0.38 -22.26 -2.18
C LYS A 157 0.18 -23.19 -3.38
N ALA A 158 0.19 -22.60 -4.55
CA ALA A 158 0.26 -23.36 -5.79
C ALA A 158 1.58 -24.10 -5.94
#